data_1dedb6e65c096ccde3763947a5fecfa5
#
_entry.id   1dedb6e65c096ccde3763947a5fecfa5
#
_cell.length_a   1.000
_cell.length_b   1.000
_cell.length_c   1.000
_cell.angle_alpha   90.00
_cell.angle_beta   90.00
_cell.angle_gamma   90.00
#
_symmetry.space_group_name_H-M   'P 1'
#
loop_
_entity.id
_entity.type
_entity.pdbx_description
1 polymer ?
#
loop_
_entity_poly.entity_id
_entity_poly.type
_entity_poly.pdbx_seq_one_letter_code
_entity_poly.pdbx_strand_id
1 'polypeptide(L)'
;MTNHINIKKLTPEKHLNQYNELLRYAFQVTQKQLLDYGWEDDDIRQSKLPVLEKARVRGCFCRDKLASQFAVYPMKMNIFNQICKIGFITSVATYPEYTGMGLMSKLMRKSLEEMRELGENLAILYPFSIPLYRHRGLEIIADKMTFRIKDSQLPQNISSSGYVLRVDKDNREFKLLHNTFAAQTHGCLMRNDLAWEEYWRWAEDDTNVAVYYDNTSTPQGYIVYLIKDNIMFIKEMIYLTHDARKGLWRYISAHESMINEVQGNNYSSEPIAFSLEDSDIKETIRPYIMGRIVDVINFLNEYRFAIIEKPTSLTIKVTDPFLEWNNHTFLIDISADGRAKASLCDFKPDFELGIGTLTSMLMGYKSAQYLAKIERLSVNTGKLEILNRIIRKEKAYISDYI
;
A
#
# COMPACT_ATOMS: atom_id res chain seq x y z
N MET A 1 16.01 -35.08 13.95
CA MET A 1 17.16 -34.17 13.81
C MET A 1 16.67 -32.77 14.12
N THR A 2 17.02 -32.24 15.28
CA THR A 2 16.72 -30.84 15.67
C THR A 2 17.57 -29.94 14.79
N ASN A 3 17.01 -29.47 13.68
CA ASN A 3 17.64 -28.47 12.84
C ASN A 3 17.72 -27.18 13.65
N HIS A 4 18.93 -26.79 14.06
CA HIS A 4 19.16 -25.49 14.69
C HIS A 4 18.79 -24.38 13.70
N ILE A 5 17.58 -23.83 13.86
CA ILE A 5 17.10 -22.70 13.08
C ILE A 5 17.60 -21.44 13.81
N ASN A 6 18.34 -20.61 13.10
CA ASN A 6 18.85 -19.35 13.61
C ASN A 6 18.29 -18.19 12.79
N ILE A 7 17.74 -17.16 13.47
CA ILE A 7 17.27 -15.93 12.83
C ILE A 7 18.40 -14.91 12.89
N LYS A 8 18.77 -14.38 11.70
CA LYS A 8 19.81 -13.35 11.57
C LYS A 8 19.29 -12.18 10.74
N LYS A 9 19.84 -10.98 11.02
CA LYS A 9 19.76 -9.84 10.09
C LYS A 9 20.61 -10.16 8.86
N LEU A 10 20.09 -9.92 7.67
CA LEU A 10 20.83 -10.07 6.42
C LEU A 10 21.62 -8.79 6.15
N THR A 11 22.84 -8.93 5.67
CA THR A 11 23.73 -7.83 5.26
C THR A 11 24.23 -8.06 3.85
N PRO A 12 24.53 -7.00 3.09
CA PRO A 12 25.00 -7.11 1.71
C PRO A 12 26.21 -8.01 1.56
N GLU A 13 27.24 -7.81 2.39
CA GLU A 13 28.55 -8.46 2.25
C GLU A 13 28.48 -10.00 2.41
N LYS A 14 27.51 -10.48 3.19
CA LYS A 14 27.45 -11.91 3.57
C LYS A 14 26.30 -12.65 2.91
N HIS A 15 25.22 -11.95 2.54
CA HIS A 15 23.94 -12.60 2.28
C HIS A 15 23.30 -12.25 0.94
N LEU A 16 23.86 -11.28 0.18
CA LEU A 16 23.27 -10.79 -1.07
C LEU A 16 22.96 -11.92 -2.05
N ASN A 17 23.90 -12.84 -2.28
CA ASN A 17 23.70 -13.95 -3.21
C ASN A 17 22.57 -14.88 -2.77
N GLN A 18 22.58 -15.34 -1.51
CA GLN A 18 21.54 -16.24 -0.99
C GLN A 18 20.16 -15.56 -0.97
N TYR A 19 20.12 -14.24 -0.66
CA TYR A 19 18.89 -13.46 -0.67
C TYR A 19 18.30 -13.37 -2.09
N ASN A 20 19.11 -13.02 -3.07
CA ASN A 20 18.70 -12.97 -4.48
C ASN A 20 18.26 -14.33 -5.00
N GLU A 21 19.01 -15.37 -4.70
CA GLU A 21 18.72 -16.74 -5.14
C GLU A 21 17.35 -17.21 -4.65
N LEU A 22 17.08 -17.07 -3.34
CA LEU A 22 15.78 -17.45 -2.77
C LEU A 22 14.64 -16.60 -3.33
N LEU A 23 14.86 -15.30 -3.52
CA LEU A 23 13.84 -14.41 -4.07
C LEU A 23 13.49 -14.80 -5.51
N ARG A 24 14.49 -14.98 -6.37
CA ARG A 24 14.30 -15.38 -7.77
C ARG A 24 13.61 -16.75 -7.87
N TYR A 25 14.03 -17.71 -7.04
CA TYR A 25 13.40 -19.01 -6.97
C TYR A 25 11.91 -18.91 -6.60
N ALA A 26 11.59 -18.20 -5.53
CA ALA A 26 10.22 -18.10 -5.03
C ALA A 26 9.27 -17.33 -5.97
N PHE A 27 9.78 -16.33 -6.68
CA PHE A 27 9.01 -15.52 -7.64
C PHE A 27 9.16 -16.00 -9.08
N GLN A 28 9.85 -17.14 -9.30
CA GLN A 28 10.04 -17.79 -10.60
C GLN A 28 10.71 -16.89 -11.65
N VAL A 29 11.58 -15.96 -11.21
CA VAL A 29 12.31 -15.05 -12.09
C VAL A 29 13.57 -15.76 -12.60
N THR A 30 13.59 -16.11 -13.87
CA THR A 30 14.73 -16.77 -14.50
C THR A 30 15.80 -15.77 -14.96
N GLN A 31 17.05 -16.24 -15.05
CA GLN A 31 18.13 -15.40 -15.59
C GLN A 31 17.85 -14.99 -17.05
N LYS A 32 17.31 -15.92 -17.84
CA LYS A 32 16.94 -15.63 -19.24
C LYS A 32 15.95 -14.46 -19.33
N GLN A 33 14.88 -14.46 -18.50
CA GLN A 33 13.93 -13.35 -18.48
C GLN A 33 14.59 -12.02 -18.15
N LEU A 34 15.52 -11.98 -17.20
CA LEU A 34 16.21 -10.74 -16.83
C LEU A 34 17.12 -10.26 -17.97
N LEU A 35 17.85 -11.16 -18.62
CA LEU A 35 18.66 -10.84 -19.80
C LEU A 35 17.79 -10.35 -20.98
N ASP A 36 16.62 -10.96 -21.19
CA ASP A 36 15.66 -10.53 -22.22
C ASP A 36 15.09 -9.11 -21.93
N TYR A 37 15.10 -8.68 -20.66
CA TYR A 37 14.79 -7.30 -20.23
C TYR A 37 15.98 -6.34 -20.26
N GLY A 38 17.14 -6.79 -20.79
CA GLY A 38 18.34 -5.96 -20.92
C GLY A 38 19.21 -5.85 -19.66
N TRP A 39 18.97 -6.69 -18.64
CA TRP A 39 19.81 -6.71 -17.44
C TRP A 39 21.11 -7.47 -17.73
N GLU A 40 22.23 -6.93 -17.29
CA GLU A 40 23.51 -7.65 -17.30
C GLU A 40 23.67 -8.53 -16.05
N ASP A 41 24.62 -9.49 -16.10
CA ASP A 41 24.88 -10.41 -14.98
C ASP A 41 25.24 -9.67 -13.68
N ASP A 42 25.92 -8.54 -13.76
CA ASP A 42 26.24 -7.71 -12.59
C ASP A 42 25.02 -6.99 -12.05
N ASP A 43 24.13 -6.48 -12.90
CA ASP A 43 22.88 -5.87 -12.49
C ASP A 43 22.00 -6.88 -11.75
N ILE A 44 21.94 -8.10 -12.28
CA ILE A 44 21.21 -9.21 -11.66
C ILE A 44 21.76 -9.51 -10.27
N ARG A 45 23.08 -9.57 -10.12
CA ARG A 45 23.75 -9.82 -8.83
C ARG A 45 23.51 -8.68 -7.83
N GLN A 46 23.62 -7.44 -8.28
CA GLN A 46 23.52 -6.25 -7.43
C GLN A 46 22.07 -5.78 -7.20
N SER A 47 21.10 -6.35 -7.91
CA SER A 47 19.71 -5.86 -7.97
C SER A 47 19.03 -5.65 -6.62
N LYS A 48 19.43 -6.38 -5.59
CA LYS A 48 18.86 -6.28 -4.23
C LYS A 48 19.83 -5.71 -3.20
N LEU A 49 20.98 -5.19 -3.64
CA LEU A 49 21.91 -4.48 -2.78
C LEU A 49 21.23 -3.32 -2.03
N PRO A 50 20.50 -2.41 -2.70
CA PRO A 50 19.83 -1.29 -2.02
C PRO A 50 18.81 -1.76 -0.97
N VAL A 51 18.16 -2.89 -1.20
CA VAL A 51 17.22 -3.47 -0.23
C VAL A 51 17.94 -3.89 1.05
N LEU A 52 19.06 -4.61 0.92
CA LEU A 52 19.85 -5.06 2.08
C LEU A 52 20.52 -3.90 2.83
N GLU A 53 20.82 -2.79 2.15
CA GLU A 53 21.39 -1.57 2.75
C GLU A 53 20.34 -0.72 3.47
N LYS A 54 19.16 -0.51 2.85
CA LYS A 54 18.17 0.50 3.25
C LYS A 54 16.95 -0.08 3.97
N ALA A 55 16.66 -1.38 3.77
CA ALA A 55 15.54 -2.05 4.44
C ALA A 55 16.00 -2.91 5.63
N ARG A 56 15.07 -3.32 6.45
CA ARG A 56 15.30 -4.30 7.51
C ARG A 56 15.01 -5.70 6.98
N VAL A 57 16.05 -6.45 6.69
CA VAL A 57 15.95 -7.79 6.11
C VAL A 57 16.41 -8.84 7.12
N ARG A 58 15.57 -9.85 7.34
CA ARG A 58 15.85 -10.97 8.24
C ARG A 58 15.73 -12.30 7.50
N GLY A 59 16.55 -13.27 7.90
CA GLY A 59 16.47 -14.62 7.38
C GLY A 59 16.51 -15.67 8.47
N CYS A 60 15.83 -16.79 8.23
CA CYS A 60 16.01 -18.03 8.97
C CYS A 60 17.05 -18.89 8.27
N PHE A 61 18.06 -19.32 9.00
CA PHE A 61 19.11 -20.18 8.53
C PHE A 61 18.96 -21.59 9.10
N CYS A 62 19.10 -22.57 8.25
CA CYS A 62 19.30 -23.94 8.63
C CYS A 62 20.77 -24.27 8.38
N ARG A 63 21.58 -24.34 9.48
CA ARG A 63 23.05 -24.28 9.42
C ARG A 63 23.46 -22.96 8.74
N ASP A 64 24.16 -23.01 7.58
CA ASP A 64 24.62 -21.82 6.84
C ASP A 64 23.79 -21.51 5.59
N LYS A 65 22.72 -22.26 5.35
CA LYS A 65 21.80 -22.01 4.23
C LYS A 65 20.61 -21.15 4.66
N LEU A 66 20.35 -20.10 3.90
CA LEU A 66 19.14 -19.30 4.03
C LEU A 66 17.91 -20.14 3.64
N ALA A 67 17.04 -20.42 4.59
CA ALA A 67 15.84 -21.24 4.42
C ALA A 67 14.57 -20.40 4.17
N SER A 68 14.49 -19.23 4.80
CA SER A 68 13.38 -18.29 4.67
C SER A 68 13.86 -16.86 4.87
N GLN A 69 13.21 -15.91 4.19
CA GLN A 69 13.54 -14.49 4.27
C GLN A 69 12.31 -13.61 4.38
N PHE A 70 12.52 -12.37 4.86
CA PHE A 70 11.49 -11.39 5.13
C PHE A 70 12.09 -9.99 5.15
N ALA A 71 11.52 -9.06 4.41
CA ALA A 71 11.97 -7.68 4.38
C ALA A 71 10.87 -6.72 4.82
N VAL A 72 11.25 -5.67 5.54
CA VAL A 72 10.40 -4.54 5.91
C VAL A 72 11.06 -3.26 5.41
N TYR A 73 10.39 -2.56 4.51
CA TYR A 73 10.79 -1.24 4.04
C TYR A 73 10.21 -0.19 4.97
N PRO A 74 11.05 0.62 5.65
CA PRO A 74 10.59 1.73 6.47
C PRO A 74 10.01 2.82 5.56
N MET A 75 8.74 3.12 5.72
CA MET A 75 7.99 4.05 4.88
C MET A 75 7.22 5.06 5.73
N LYS A 76 6.70 6.09 5.08
CA LYS A 76 5.72 7.02 5.64
C LYS A 76 4.44 6.99 4.81
N MET A 77 3.30 7.04 5.48
CA MET A 77 1.97 7.04 4.87
C MET A 77 1.13 8.16 5.48
N ASN A 78 0.34 8.80 4.66
CA ASN A 78 -0.70 9.70 5.17
C ASN A 78 -1.90 8.86 5.65
N ILE A 79 -2.21 8.95 6.93
CA ILE A 79 -3.42 8.37 7.51
C ILE A 79 -4.30 9.51 8.02
N PHE A 80 -5.30 9.91 7.23
CA PHE A 80 -6.23 11.01 7.53
C PHE A 80 -5.53 12.30 7.98
N ASN A 81 -4.60 12.80 7.14
CA ASN A 81 -3.80 14.01 7.35
C ASN A 81 -2.75 13.90 8.49
N GLN A 82 -2.42 12.69 8.91
CA GLN A 82 -1.27 12.43 9.76
C GLN A 82 -0.24 11.60 8.99
N ILE A 83 1.00 12.07 8.97
CA ILE A 83 2.11 11.32 8.37
C ILE A 83 2.65 10.33 9.40
N CYS A 84 2.25 9.08 9.25
CA CYS A 84 2.62 7.99 10.16
C CYS A 84 3.79 7.18 9.61
N LYS A 85 4.64 6.66 10.51
CA LYS A 85 5.64 5.66 10.16
C LYS A 85 4.96 4.31 9.99
N ILE A 86 5.30 3.62 8.91
CA ILE A 86 4.78 2.29 8.61
C ILE A 86 5.90 1.37 8.11
N GLY A 87 5.68 0.06 8.16
CA GLY A 87 6.52 -0.91 7.48
C GLY A 87 5.80 -1.53 6.29
N PHE A 88 6.42 -1.45 5.11
CA PHE A 88 5.96 -2.20 3.95
C PHE A 88 6.67 -3.56 3.91
N ILE A 89 5.92 -4.63 4.09
CA ILE A 89 6.42 -6.01 4.11
C ILE A 89 6.54 -6.53 2.68
N THR A 90 7.71 -7.04 2.33
CA THR A 90 8.00 -7.60 1.01
C THR A 90 9.03 -8.73 1.09
N SER A 91 9.39 -9.29 -0.05
CA SER A 91 10.43 -10.34 -0.18
C SER A 91 10.21 -11.55 0.73
N VAL A 92 8.95 -11.85 1.04
CA VAL A 92 8.59 -13.00 1.87
C VAL A 92 8.75 -14.27 1.05
N ALA A 93 9.74 -15.07 1.38
CA ALA A 93 10.04 -16.31 0.66
C ALA A 93 10.54 -17.40 1.61
N THR A 94 10.23 -18.66 1.29
CA THR A 94 10.70 -19.85 2.01
C THR A 94 10.91 -20.96 0.99
N TYR A 95 12.06 -21.63 1.03
CA TYR A 95 12.28 -22.80 0.18
C TYR A 95 11.30 -23.92 0.54
N PRO A 96 10.78 -24.68 -0.44
CA PRO A 96 9.76 -25.72 -0.25
C PRO A 96 10.14 -26.77 0.80
N GLU A 97 11.39 -27.18 0.85
CA GLU A 97 11.90 -28.18 1.80
C GLU A 97 11.85 -27.74 3.27
N TYR A 98 11.63 -26.44 3.53
CA TYR A 98 11.44 -25.87 4.87
C TYR A 98 10.00 -25.42 5.14
N THR A 99 9.07 -25.70 4.21
CA THR A 99 7.65 -25.37 4.39
C THR A 99 7.05 -26.18 5.56
N GLY A 100 6.09 -25.58 6.26
CA GLY A 100 5.47 -26.21 7.45
C GLY A 100 6.24 -26.03 8.75
N MET A 101 7.49 -25.56 8.75
CA MET A 101 8.30 -25.34 9.96
C MET A 101 8.00 -24.01 10.70
N GLY A 102 7.05 -23.24 10.20
CA GLY A 102 6.65 -21.96 10.80
C GLY A 102 7.68 -20.82 10.67
N LEU A 103 8.66 -20.92 9.76
CA LEU A 103 9.76 -19.98 9.62
C LEU A 103 9.28 -18.56 9.30
N MET A 104 8.37 -18.44 8.33
CA MET A 104 7.79 -17.16 7.93
C MET A 104 7.05 -16.50 9.11
N SER A 105 6.30 -17.26 9.90
CA SER A 105 5.59 -16.72 11.06
C SER A 105 6.57 -16.21 12.14
N LYS A 106 7.68 -16.89 12.34
CA LYS A 106 8.74 -16.45 13.27
C LYS A 106 9.40 -15.15 12.79
N LEU A 107 9.72 -15.07 11.49
CA LEU A 107 10.29 -13.84 10.90
C LEU A 107 9.31 -12.67 10.98
N MET A 108 8.04 -12.90 10.62
CA MET A 108 7.01 -11.89 10.70
C MET A 108 6.82 -11.36 12.14
N ARG A 109 6.70 -12.26 13.13
CA ARG A 109 6.58 -11.85 14.53
C ARG A 109 7.75 -10.98 14.96
N LYS A 110 8.99 -11.43 14.67
CA LYS A 110 10.20 -10.67 15.02
C LYS A 110 10.27 -9.31 14.34
N SER A 111 9.82 -9.23 13.09
CA SER A 111 9.77 -7.96 12.36
C SER A 111 8.67 -7.03 12.90
N LEU A 112 7.52 -7.55 13.30
CA LEU A 112 6.45 -6.74 13.93
C LEU A 112 6.81 -6.25 15.33
N GLU A 113 7.58 -7.04 16.12
CA GLU A 113 8.17 -6.60 17.39
C GLU A 113 9.11 -5.40 17.15
N GLU A 114 10.02 -5.51 16.19
CA GLU A 114 10.95 -4.43 15.83
C GLU A 114 10.19 -3.18 15.30
N MET A 115 9.16 -3.36 14.48
CA MET A 115 8.31 -2.25 14.03
C MET A 115 7.66 -1.52 15.21
N ARG A 116 7.14 -2.26 16.20
CA ARG A 116 6.57 -1.70 17.43
C ARG A 116 7.59 -0.84 18.19
N GLU A 117 8.81 -1.36 18.39
CA GLU A 117 9.90 -0.65 19.06
C GLU A 117 10.29 0.65 18.33
N LEU A 118 10.18 0.68 16.98
CA LEU A 118 10.50 1.83 16.14
C LEU A 118 9.33 2.81 15.95
N GLY A 119 8.17 2.52 16.52
CA GLY A 119 6.95 3.33 16.38
C GLY A 119 6.34 3.26 14.98
N GLU A 120 6.51 2.14 14.27
CA GLU A 120 5.84 1.86 13.01
C GLU A 120 4.53 1.12 13.31
N ASN A 121 3.44 1.87 13.45
CA ASN A 121 2.20 1.37 14.02
C ASN A 121 1.29 0.64 13.01
N LEU A 122 1.64 0.62 11.72
CA LEU A 122 0.93 -0.10 10.67
C LEU A 122 1.91 -0.90 9.81
N ALA A 123 1.64 -2.18 9.61
CA ALA A 123 2.30 -3.02 8.60
C ALA A 123 1.39 -3.18 7.40
N ILE A 124 1.91 -3.05 6.18
CA ILE A 124 1.18 -3.28 4.94
C ILE A 124 1.95 -4.21 4.02
N LEU A 125 1.26 -4.88 3.10
CA LEU A 125 1.86 -5.72 2.06
C LEU A 125 0.92 -5.94 0.87
N TYR A 126 1.49 -6.29 -0.28
CA TYR A 126 0.77 -6.90 -1.38
C TYR A 126 0.67 -8.42 -1.15
N PRO A 127 -0.54 -9.00 -1.03
CA PRO A 127 -0.68 -10.40 -0.67
C PRO A 127 -0.51 -11.36 -1.86
N PHE A 128 0.43 -12.28 -1.76
CA PHE A 128 0.43 -13.47 -2.63
C PHE A 128 -0.72 -14.42 -2.29
N SER A 129 -1.09 -14.52 -1.01
CA SER A 129 -2.19 -15.36 -0.51
C SER A 129 -2.93 -14.64 0.62
N ILE A 130 -4.15 -14.19 0.34
CA ILE A 130 -5.00 -13.50 1.33
C ILE A 130 -5.26 -14.39 2.57
N PRO A 131 -5.64 -15.69 2.46
CA PRO A 131 -5.85 -16.53 3.64
C PRO A 131 -4.62 -16.66 4.51
N LEU A 132 -3.43 -16.80 3.90
CA LEU A 132 -2.17 -16.92 4.62
C LEU A 132 -1.92 -15.73 5.56
N TYR A 133 -2.19 -14.52 5.09
CA TYR A 133 -1.97 -13.29 5.85
C TYR A 133 -3.13 -12.99 6.83
N ARG A 134 -4.37 -13.37 6.49
CA ARG A 134 -5.50 -13.27 7.43
C ARG A 134 -5.26 -14.04 8.72
N HIS A 135 -4.70 -15.24 8.64
CA HIS A 135 -4.32 -16.04 9.84
C HIS A 135 -3.28 -15.34 10.74
N ARG A 136 -2.67 -14.26 10.26
CA ARG A 136 -1.69 -13.46 11.00
C ARG A 136 -2.19 -12.04 11.30
N GLY A 137 -3.50 -11.85 11.21
CA GLY A 137 -4.17 -10.61 11.58
C GLY A 137 -4.10 -9.48 10.55
N LEU A 138 -3.65 -9.74 9.31
CA LEU A 138 -3.78 -8.77 8.24
C LEU A 138 -5.18 -8.86 7.61
N GLU A 139 -5.67 -7.74 7.08
CA GLU A 139 -6.91 -7.67 6.33
C GLU A 139 -6.78 -6.68 5.17
N ILE A 140 -7.65 -6.81 4.17
CA ILE A 140 -7.67 -5.91 3.01
C ILE A 140 -8.00 -4.49 3.48
N ILE A 141 -7.19 -3.52 3.03
CA ILE A 141 -7.34 -2.09 3.33
C ILE A 141 -7.45 -1.22 2.08
N ALA A 142 -7.08 -1.73 0.90
CA ALA A 142 -7.24 -1.03 -0.35
C ALA A 142 -7.50 -2.00 -1.50
N ASP A 143 -8.28 -1.52 -2.48
CA ASP A 143 -8.50 -2.18 -3.76
C ASP A 143 -7.66 -1.50 -4.85
N LYS A 144 -7.41 -2.23 -5.92
CA LYS A 144 -6.94 -1.71 -7.20
C LYS A 144 -8.03 -1.90 -8.23
N MET A 145 -8.38 -0.84 -8.92
CA MET A 145 -9.26 -0.86 -10.07
C MET A 145 -8.41 -0.78 -11.34
N THR A 146 -8.75 -1.57 -12.35
CA THR A 146 -8.22 -1.41 -13.71
C THR A 146 -9.36 -1.03 -14.64
N PHE A 147 -9.09 -0.17 -15.62
CA PHE A 147 -10.07 0.26 -16.60
C PHE A 147 -9.55 0.05 -18.03
N ARG A 148 -10.49 -0.06 -18.96
CA ARG A 148 -10.25 -0.10 -20.41
C ARG A 148 -11.24 0.80 -21.10
N ILE A 149 -10.72 1.73 -21.92
CA ILE A 149 -11.48 2.73 -22.66
C ILE A 149 -11.04 2.63 -24.12
N LYS A 150 -11.98 2.49 -25.05
CA LYS A 150 -11.69 2.53 -26.49
C LYS A 150 -11.32 3.96 -26.90
N ASP A 151 -10.58 4.10 -27.98
CA ASP A 151 -10.27 5.41 -28.59
C ASP A 151 -11.51 6.27 -28.80
N SER A 152 -12.59 5.69 -29.34
CA SER A 152 -13.88 6.35 -29.59
C SER A 152 -14.64 6.81 -28.33
N GLN A 153 -14.27 6.31 -27.15
CA GLN A 153 -14.86 6.68 -25.86
C GLN A 153 -14.02 7.70 -25.09
N LEU A 154 -12.86 8.09 -25.64
CA LEU A 154 -12.01 9.09 -25.02
C LEU A 154 -12.70 10.45 -24.97
N PRO A 155 -12.57 11.17 -23.83
CA PRO A 155 -13.21 12.48 -23.69
C PRO A 155 -12.73 13.45 -24.77
N GLN A 156 -13.69 14.08 -25.47
CA GLN A 156 -13.43 15.06 -26.50
C GLN A 156 -13.63 16.50 -25.99
N ASN A 157 -13.06 17.47 -26.67
CA ASN A 157 -13.27 18.91 -26.43
C ASN A 157 -12.93 19.37 -24.98
N ILE A 158 -11.96 18.72 -24.33
CA ILE A 158 -11.56 19.10 -22.99
C ILE A 158 -10.74 20.39 -23.01
N SER A 159 -11.23 21.42 -22.29
CA SER A 159 -10.49 22.66 -22.09
C SER A 159 -9.74 22.64 -20.75
N SER A 160 -8.48 23.01 -20.78
CA SER A 160 -7.64 23.26 -19.62
C SER A 160 -6.79 24.51 -19.83
N SER A 161 -6.43 25.21 -18.77
CA SER A 161 -5.69 26.47 -18.84
C SER A 161 -4.19 26.29 -19.05
N GLY A 162 -3.66 25.13 -18.76
CA GLY A 162 -2.24 24.82 -18.79
C GLY A 162 -1.83 23.91 -19.96
N TYR A 163 -0.65 23.31 -19.81
CA TYR A 163 -0.05 22.46 -20.83
C TYR A 163 0.63 21.24 -20.22
N VAL A 164 0.88 20.22 -21.06
CA VAL A 164 1.58 18.99 -20.64
C VAL A 164 2.91 18.87 -21.36
N LEU A 165 3.97 18.56 -20.62
CA LEU A 165 5.29 18.26 -21.15
C LEU A 165 5.74 16.87 -20.71
N ARG A 166 6.42 16.15 -21.62
CA ARG A 166 7.15 14.93 -21.25
C ARG A 166 8.43 15.32 -20.53
N VAL A 167 8.76 14.60 -19.48
CA VAL A 167 9.93 14.82 -18.64
C VAL A 167 10.66 13.51 -18.38
N ASP A 168 11.91 13.58 -17.95
CA ASP A 168 12.71 12.42 -17.60
C ASP A 168 12.19 11.74 -16.32
N LYS A 169 12.41 10.42 -16.19
CA LYS A 169 12.03 9.61 -15.01
C LYS A 169 12.63 10.15 -13.70
N ASP A 170 13.78 10.85 -13.78
CA ASP A 170 14.47 11.44 -12.63
C ASP A 170 14.10 12.90 -12.34
N ASN A 171 13.14 13.45 -13.07
CA ASN A 171 12.70 14.83 -12.89
C ASN A 171 12.26 15.08 -11.43
N ARG A 172 12.83 16.13 -10.80
CA ARG A 172 12.59 16.47 -9.39
C ARG A 172 11.16 16.96 -9.14
N GLU A 173 10.60 17.70 -10.08
CA GLU A 173 9.23 18.27 -9.94
C GLU A 173 8.19 17.15 -9.92
N PHE A 174 8.36 16.13 -10.77
CA PHE A 174 7.54 14.94 -10.77
C PHE A 174 7.56 14.23 -9.39
N LYS A 175 8.75 14.01 -8.81
CA LYS A 175 8.91 13.36 -7.50
C LYS A 175 8.33 14.21 -6.36
N LEU A 176 8.52 15.54 -6.41
CA LEU A 176 7.93 16.47 -5.43
C LEU A 176 6.41 16.52 -5.54
N LEU A 177 5.87 16.52 -6.75
CA LEU A 177 4.43 16.51 -7.00
C LEU A 177 3.77 15.25 -6.42
N HIS A 178 4.40 14.08 -6.58
CA HIS A 178 3.93 12.85 -5.92
C HIS A 178 3.85 13.02 -4.39
N ASN A 179 4.91 13.53 -3.77
CA ASN A 179 4.94 13.69 -2.32
C ASN A 179 3.95 14.76 -1.83
N THR A 180 3.69 15.81 -2.63
CA THR A 180 2.64 16.80 -2.33
C THR A 180 1.25 16.14 -2.35
N PHE A 181 0.96 15.32 -3.35
CA PHE A 181 -0.27 14.54 -3.41
C PHE A 181 -0.38 13.56 -2.24
N ALA A 182 0.70 12.84 -1.92
CA ALA A 182 0.72 11.88 -0.83
C ALA A 182 0.48 12.53 0.54
N ALA A 183 1.02 13.74 0.75
CA ALA A 183 0.80 14.48 2.00
C ALA A 183 -0.67 14.88 2.23
N GLN A 184 -1.50 14.92 1.17
CA GLN A 184 -2.91 15.32 1.23
C GLN A 184 -3.89 14.14 1.05
N THR A 185 -3.39 12.97 0.66
CA THR A 185 -4.24 11.83 0.27
C THR A 185 -4.11 10.67 1.25
N HIS A 186 -5.23 10.28 1.87
CA HIS A 186 -5.27 9.15 2.79
C HIS A 186 -4.79 7.86 2.14
N GLY A 187 -3.91 7.14 2.83
CA GLY A 187 -3.33 5.86 2.39
C GLY A 187 -2.14 6.01 1.44
N CYS A 188 -1.89 7.20 0.87
CA CYS A 188 -0.81 7.37 -0.07
C CYS A 188 0.56 7.34 0.63
N LEU A 189 1.51 6.63 0.02
CA LEU A 189 2.88 6.51 0.52
C LEU A 189 3.72 7.71 0.08
N MET A 190 4.49 8.26 1.00
CA MET A 190 5.57 9.19 0.68
C MET A 190 6.78 8.39 0.22
N ARG A 191 7.05 8.40 -1.08
CA ARG A 191 8.15 7.64 -1.66
C ARG A 191 9.50 8.19 -1.27
N ASN A 192 10.32 7.36 -0.64
CA ASN A 192 11.75 7.58 -0.46
C ASN A 192 12.54 7.00 -1.66
N ASP A 193 13.87 7.12 -1.66
CA ASP A 193 14.71 6.65 -2.77
C ASP A 193 14.53 5.15 -3.04
N LEU A 194 14.42 4.32 -1.98
CA LEU A 194 14.20 2.88 -2.13
C LEU A 194 12.85 2.58 -2.79
N ALA A 195 11.78 3.31 -2.42
CA ALA A 195 10.47 3.15 -3.04
C ALA A 195 10.47 3.60 -4.50
N TRP A 196 11.17 4.70 -4.85
CA TRP A 196 11.32 5.12 -6.24
C TRP A 196 12.11 4.12 -7.06
N GLU A 197 13.15 3.52 -6.50
CA GLU A 197 13.93 2.46 -7.14
C GLU A 197 13.05 1.23 -7.42
N GLU A 198 12.27 0.76 -6.46
CA GLU A 198 11.33 -0.35 -6.67
C GLU A 198 10.21 0.01 -7.65
N TYR A 199 9.73 1.27 -7.64
CA TYR A 199 8.71 1.75 -8.58
C TYR A 199 9.15 1.62 -10.04
N TRP A 200 10.43 1.88 -10.34
CA TRP A 200 11.00 1.81 -11.69
C TRP A 200 11.58 0.45 -12.05
N ARG A 201 11.82 -0.42 -11.09
CA ARG A 201 12.54 -1.70 -11.28
C ARG A 201 12.03 -2.55 -12.45
N TRP A 202 10.72 -2.57 -12.66
CA TRP A 202 10.07 -3.37 -13.70
C TRP A 202 9.42 -2.49 -14.78
N ALA A 203 9.79 -1.24 -14.87
CA ALA A 203 9.32 -0.36 -15.93
C ALA A 203 10.10 -0.65 -17.23
N GLU A 204 9.39 -0.83 -18.33
CA GLU A 204 10.02 -0.91 -19.66
C GLU A 204 10.73 0.41 -19.99
N ASP A 205 11.79 0.38 -20.80
CA ASP A 205 12.60 1.56 -21.13
C ASP A 205 11.78 2.67 -21.77
N ASP A 206 10.80 2.30 -22.60
CA ASP A 206 9.88 3.22 -23.28
C ASP A 206 8.77 3.78 -22.38
N THR A 207 8.82 3.52 -21.07
CA THR A 207 7.88 4.13 -20.11
C THR A 207 8.12 5.64 -20.05
N ASN A 208 7.07 6.41 -20.29
CA ASN A 208 7.08 7.86 -20.35
C ASN A 208 6.51 8.47 -19.06
N VAL A 209 7.00 9.65 -18.71
CA VAL A 209 6.43 10.54 -17.70
C VAL A 209 6.02 11.84 -18.38
N ALA A 210 4.81 12.31 -18.12
CA ALA A 210 4.37 13.63 -18.58
C ALA A 210 3.76 14.40 -17.40
N VAL A 211 4.12 15.67 -17.27
CA VAL A 211 3.70 16.56 -16.20
C VAL A 211 2.81 17.66 -16.76
N TYR A 212 1.68 17.89 -16.12
CA TYR A 212 0.82 19.03 -16.38
C TYR A 212 1.28 20.22 -15.55
N TYR A 213 1.49 21.34 -16.23
CA TYR A 213 1.78 22.66 -15.66
C TYR A 213 0.59 23.59 -15.85
N ASP A 214 0.23 24.35 -14.85
CA ASP A 214 -0.79 25.39 -14.95
C ASP A 214 -0.30 26.61 -15.73
N ASN A 215 -1.13 27.65 -15.85
CA ASN A 215 -0.81 28.88 -16.56
C ASN A 215 0.32 29.70 -15.91
N THR A 216 0.73 29.35 -14.68
CA THR A 216 1.89 29.94 -13.98
C THR A 216 3.14 29.05 -14.08
N SER A 217 3.10 28.01 -14.89
CA SER A 217 4.15 26.99 -15.02
C SER A 217 4.42 26.22 -13.72
N THR A 218 3.42 26.09 -12.86
CA THR A 218 3.50 25.29 -11.63
C THR A 218 3.02 23.87 -11.93
N PRO A 219 3.78 22.80 -11.55
CA PRO A 219 3.37 21.43 -11.78
C PRO A 219 2.16 21.06 -10.89
N GLN A 220 1.08 20.57 -11.49
CA GLN A 220 -0.20 20.29 -10.83
C GLN A 220 -0.70 18.85 -11.04
N GLY A 221 -0.07 18.06 -11.87
CA GLY A 221 -0.42 16.66 -12.11
C GLY A 221 0.58 15.97 -13.01
N TYR A 222 0.56 14.64 -13.00
CA TYR A 222 1.39 13.83 -13.87
C TYR A 222 0.72 12.54 -14.29
N ILE A 223 1.23 11.95 -15.37
CA ILE A 223 0.88 10.62 -15.83
C ILE A 223 2.17 9.83 -16.13
N VAL A 224 2.18 8.57 -15.71
CA VAL A 224 3.22 7.58 -16.07
C VAL A 224 2.56 6.54 -16.96
N TYR A 225 3.07 6.38 -18.18
CA TYR A 225 2.44 5.54 -19.19
C TYR A 225 3.43 4.90 -20.15
N LEU A 226 2.99 3.84 -20.82
CA LEU A 226 3.67 3.16 -21.92
C LEU A 226 2.70 3.04 -23.10
N ILE A 227 3.15 3.24 -24.34
CA ILE A 227 2.40 2.93 -25.53
C ILE A 227 3.05 1.72 -26.21
N LYS A 228 2.27 0.65 -26.40
CA LYS A 228 2.72 -0.59 -27.01
C LYS A 228 1.55 -1.30 -27.66
N ASP A 229 1.75 -1.86 -28.85
CA ASP A 229 0.72 -2.60 -29.59
C ASP A 229 -0.59 -1.81 -29.78
N ASN A 230 -0.50 -0.50 -30.08
CA ASN A 230 -1.62 0.44 -30.20
C ASN A 230 -2.47 0.57 -28.92
N ILE A 231 -1.90 0.27 -27.74
CA ILE A 231 -2.54 0.44 -26.44
C ILE A 231 -1.71 1.41 -25.59
N MET A 232 -2.37 2.36 -24.96
CA MET A 232 -1.76 3.22 -23.96
C MET A 232 -2.00 2.61 -22.58
N PHE A 233 -0.93 2.16 -21.92
CA PHE A 233 -0.97 1.62 -20.56
C PHE A 233 -0.63 2.70 -19.55
N ILE A 234 -1.62 3.15 -18.76
CA ILE A 234 -1.41 4.13 -17.69
C ILE A 234 -1.06 3.39 -16.40
N LYS A 235 0.19 3.52 -15.99
CA LYS A 235 0.68 2.95 -14.71
C LYS A 235 0.13 3.74 -13.53
N GLU A 236 0.20 5.07 -13.60
CA GLU A 236 -0.26 5.97 -12.54
C GLU A 236 -0.63 7.33 -13.14
N MET A 237 -1.71 7.93 -12.64
CA MET A 237 -2.11 9.30 -12.95
C MET A 237 -2.51 10.00 -11.66
N ILE A 238 -1.83 11.11 -11.35
CA ILE A 238 -2.03 11.91 -10.15
C ILE A 238 -2.24 13.38 -10.55
N TYR A 239 -3.14 14.06 -9.84
CA TYR A 239 -3.43 15.48 -10.05
C TYR A 239 -3.82 16.15 -8.73
N LEU A 240 -3.39 17.39 -8.54
CA LEU A 240 -3.71 18.22 -7.38
C LEU A 240 -4.95 19.10 -7.62
N THR A 241 -5.26 19.38 -8.88
CA THR A 241 -6.36 20.27 -9.28
C THR A 241 -7.27 19.63 -10.32
N HIS A 242 -8.51 20.10 -10.40
CA HIS A 242 -9.45 19.65 -11.43
C HIS A 242 -8.98 20.03 -12.85
N ASP A 243 -8.33 21.18 -12.99
CA ASP A 243 -7.77 21.63 -14.26
C ASP A 243 -6.63 20.71 -14.73
N ALA A 244 -5.75 20.28 -13.82
CA ALA A 244 -4.71 19.28 -14.11
C ALA A 244 -5.32 17.94 -14.56
N ARG A 245 -6.40 17.49 -13.91
CA ARG A 245 -7.14 16.30 -14.34
C ARG A 245 -7.63 16.44 -15.78
N LYS A 246 -8.25 17.57 -16.12
CA LYS A 246 -8.70 17.87 -17.50
C LYS A 246 -7.53 17.87 -18.48
N GLY A 247 -6.42 18.54 -18.13
CA GLY A 247 -5.24 18.64 -18.98
C GLY A 247 -4.60 17.28 -19.27
N LEU A 248 -4.54 16.39 -18.25
CA LEU A 248 -4.05 15.02 -18.42
C LEU A 248 -4.99 14.18 -19.30
N TRP A 249 -6.30 14.28 -19.13
CA TRP A 249 -7.24 13.59 -20.03
C TRP A 249 -7.19 14.12 -21.47
N ARG A 250 -7.05 15.45 -21.67
CA ARG A 250 -6.81 16.04 -22.98
C ARG A 250 -5.54 15.48 -23.62
N TYR A 251 -4.47 15.34 -22.82
CA TYR A 251 -3.21 14.74 -23.27
C TYR A 251 -3.37 13.27 -23.69
N ILE A 252 -4.12 12.48 -22.91
CA ILE A 252 -4.45 11.09 -23.26
C ILE A 252 -5.23 11.05 -24.59
N SER A 253 -6.29 11.85 -24.73
CA SER A 253 -7.13 11.89 -25.95
C SER A 253 -6.36 12.36 -27.19
N ALA A 254 -5.31 13.19 -27.02
CA ALA A 254 -4.46 13.61 -28.15
C ALA A 254 -3.67 12.44 -28.80
N HIS A 255 -3.66 11.27 -28.19
CA HIS A 255 -3.06 10.05 -28.76
C HIS A 255 -4.06 9.19 -29.58
N GLU A 256 -5.31 9.60 -29.74
CA GLU A 256 -6.38 8.80 -30.41
C GLU A 256 -5.98 8.24 -31.77
N SER A 257 -5.17 8.97 -32.56
CA SER A 257 -4.68 8.48 -33.87
C SER A 257 -3.60 7.39 -33.77
N MET A 258 -3.04 7.17 -32.58
CA MET A 258 -1.91 6.25 -32.35
C MET A 258 -2.31 5.01 -31.59
N ILE A 259 -3.48 5.02 -30.95
CA ILE A 259 -3.94 3.97 -30.04
C ILE A 259 -5.37 3.59 -30.34
N ASN A 260 -5.72 2.34 -30.08
CA ASN A 260 -7.08 1.81 -30.19
C ASN A 260 -7.76 1.69 -28.81
N GLU A 261 -6.96 1.68 -27.74
CA GLU A 261 -7.44 1.47 -26.38
C GLU A 261 -6.52 2.17 -25.37
N VAL A 262 -7.11 2.68 -24.31
CA VAL A 262 -6.40 3.09 -23.08
C VAL A 262 -6.71 2.09 -21.99
N GLN A 263 -5.69 1.51 -21.39
CA GLN A 263 -5.78 0.69 -20.20
C GLN A 263 -5.08 1.39 -19.05
N GLY A 264 -5.66 1.36 -17.84
CA GLY A 264 -5.02 2.03 -16.74
C GLY A 264 -5.37 1.46 -15.38
N ASN A 265 -4.61 1.93 -14.39
CA ASN A 265 -4.86 1.66 -12.99
C ASN A 265 -5.54 2.85 -12.35
N ASN A 266 -6.52 2.57 -11.51
CA ASN A 266 -7.16 3.53 -10.64
C ASN A 266 -7.10 3.00 -9.20
N TYR A 267 -6.49 3.78 -8.32
CA TYR A 267 -6.35 3.45 -6.90
C TYR A 267 -7.29 4.30 -6.03
N SER A 268 -8.06 5.20 -6.64
CA SER A 268 -9.15 5.88 -5.96
C SER A 268 -10.31 4.92 -5.75
N SER A 269 -11.19 5.24 -4.82
CA SER A 269 -12.39 4.45 -4.57
C SER A 269 -13.50 4.70 -5.58
N GLU A 270 -13.34 5.70 -6.46
CA GLU A 270 -14.37 6.16 -7.38
C GLU A 270 -14.13 5.61 -8.80
N PRO A 271 -15.14 4.97 -9.40
CA PRO A 271 -15.10 4.54 -10.78
C PRO A 271 -14.85 5.71 -11.75
N ILE A 272 -14.05 5.47 -12.79
CA ILE A 272 -13.78 6.47 -13.82
C ILE A 272 -14.99 6.64 -14.75
N ALA A 273 -15.73 5.57 -14.99
CA ALA A 273 -16.89 5.52 -15.90
C ALA A 273 -17.84 6.72 -15.72
N PHE A 274 -18.23 7.03 -14.49
CA PHE A 274 -19.15 8.14 -14.20
C PHE A 274 -18.66 9.51 -14.69
N SER A 275 -17.35 9.65 -14.87
CA SER A 275 -16.72 10.92 -15.29
C SER A 275 -16.53 11.04 -16.81
N LEU A 276 -16.88 10.02 -17.57
CA LEU A 276 -16.81 9.96 -19.03
C LEU A 276 -18.17 10.25 -19.65
N GLU A 277 -18.19 10.84 -20.84
CA GLU A 277 -19.40 11.06 -21.62
C GLU A 277 -20.01 9.72 -22.07
N ASP A 278 -19.19 8.83 -22.64
CA ASP A 278 -19.54 7.43 -22.84
C ASP A 278 -19.03 6.60 -21.68
N SER A 279 -19.93 6.22 -20.78
CA SER A 279 -19.64 5.46 -19.56
C SER A 279 -19.61 3.93 -19.75
N ASP A 280 -19.86 3.41 -20.97
CA ASP A 280 -19.86 1.96 -21.25
C ASP A 280 -18.43 1.42 -21.40
N ILE A 281 -17.63 1.57 -20.35
CA ILE A 281 -16.27 1.12 -20.26
C ILE A 281 -16.15 -0.13 -19.38
N LYS A 282 -15.05 -0.87 -19.53
CA LYS A 282 -14.77 -2.02 -18.66
C LYS A 282 -13.94 -1.58 -17.45
N GLU A 283 -14.48 -1.78 -16.24
CA GLU A 283 -13.75 -1.62 -14.98
C GLU A 283 -13.70 -2.95 -14.21
N THR A 284 -12.56 -3.24 -13.58
CA THR A 284 -12.37 -4.46 -12.78
C THR A 284 -11.76 -4.09 -11.45
N ILE A 285 -12.41 -4.46 -10.34
CA ILE A 285 -11.94 -4.20 -8.97
C ILE A 285 -11.35 -5.49 -8.39
N ARG A 286 -10.17 -5.38 -7.76
CA ARG A 286 -9.51 -6.49 -7.06
C ARG A 286 -8.94 -6.03 -5.74
N PRO A 287 -8.98 -6.87 -4.68
CA PRO A 287 -8.19 -6.64 -3.47
C PRO A 287 -6.72 -6.41 -3.83
N TYR A 288 -6.11 -5.39 -3.24
CA TYR A 288 -4.76 -5.00 -3.62
C TYR A 288 -3.79 -5.04 -2.43
N ILE A 289 -4.04 -4.25 -1.41
CA ILE A 289 -3.15 -4.17 -0.25
C ILE A 289 -3.85 -4.70 1.00
N MET A 290 -3.13 -5.48 1.78
CA MET A 290 -3.52 -5.85 3.13
C MET A 290 -2.72 -5.06 4.15
N GLY A 291 -3.35 -4.76 5.28
CA GLY A 291 -2.73 -4.06 6.39
C GLY A 291 -3.01 -4.71 7.74
N ARG A 292 -2.16 -4.39 8.72
CA ARG A 292 -2.29 -4.81 10.09
C ARG A 292 -1.79 -3.71 11.03
N ILE A 293 -2.60 -3.34 12.01
CA ILE A 293 -2.13 -2.52 13.12
C ILE A 293 -1.12 -3.33 13.94
N VAL A 294 0.06 -2.73 14.15
CA VAL A 294 1.18 -3.35 14.89
C VAL A 294 1.00 -3.17 16.40
N ASP A 295 0.67 -1.95 16.82
CA ASP A 295 0.37 -1.62 18.22
C ASP A 295 -0.93 -0.80 18.28
N VAL A 296 -1.95 -1.35 18.92
CA VAL A 296 -3.30 -0.75 18.95
C VAL A 296 -3.30 0.59 19.72
N ILE A 297 -2.62 0.66 20.86
CA ILE A 297 -2.59 1.88 21.67
C ILE A 297 -1.91 3.00 20.89
N ASN A 298 -0.71 2.75 20.38
CA ASN A 298 0.06 3.75 19.66
C ASN A 298 -0.65 4.19 18.37
N PHE A 299 -1.23 3.25 17.61
CA PHE A 299 -1.98 3.56 16.41
C PHE A 299 -3.20 4.46 16.72
N LEU A 300 -3.99 4.12 17.74
CA LEU A 300 -5.18 4.90 18.12
C LEU A 300 -4.82 6.29 18.64
N ASN A 301 -3.69 6.45 19.35
CA ASN A 301 -3.22 7.75 19.83
C ASN A 301 -2.79 8.69 18.68
N GLU A 302 -2.31 8.13 17.56
CA GLU A 302 -1.95 8.89 16.35
C GLU A 302 -3.14 9.10 15.41
N TYR A 303 -4.15 8.23 15.46
CA TYR A 303 -5.29 8.23 14.57
C TYR A 303 -6.17 9.48 14.75
N ARG A 304 -6.71 10.00 13.65
CA ARG A 304 -7.62 11.13 13.64
C ARG A 304 -9.03 10.67 13.30
N PHE A 305 -9.85 10.53 14.33
CA PHE A 305 -11.29 10.31 14.19
C PHE A 305 -11.97 11.50 13.53
N ALA A 306 -13.20 11.34 13.08
CA ALA A 306 -14.00 12.48 12.64
C ALA A 306 -14.27 13.44 13.81
N ILE A 307 -14.40 14.73 13.49
CA ILE A 307 -14.78 15.78 14.45
C ILE A 307 -16.21 15.49 14.95
N ILE A 308 -16.43 15.61 16.23
CA ILE A 308 -17.71 15.35 16.91
C ILE A 308 -18.12 16.52 17.80
N GLU A 309 -19.42 16.66 18.07
CA GLU A 309 -19.93 17.77 18.89
C GLU A 309 -19.49 17.66 20.36
N LYS A 310 -19.44 16.44 20.88
CA LYS A 310 -19.11 16.17 22.30
C LYS A 310 -18.11 15.04 22.41
N PRO A 311 -17.13 15.15 23.34
CA PRO A 311 -16.23 14.05 23.64
C PRO A 311 -17.01 12.75 23.92
N THR A 312 -16.44 11.64 23.53
CA THR A 312 -17.04 10.31 23.74
C THR A 312 -15.98 9.30 24.14
N SER A 313 -16.40 8.28 24.88
CA SER A 313 -15.55 7.15 25.25
C SER A 313 -16.17 5.85 24.76
N LEU A 314 -15.33 4.98 24.21
CA LEU A 314 -15.71 3.67 23.71
C LEU A 314 -14.77 2.60 24.28
N THR A 315 -15.29 1.41 24.47
CA THR A 315 -14.51 0.24 24.88
C THR A 315 -14.53 -0.80 23.75
N ILE A 316 -13.35 -1.19 23.28
CA ILE A 316 -13.21 -2.16 22.19
C ILE A 316 -12.35 -3.33 22.65
N LYS A 317 -12.89 -4.56 22.59
CA LYS A 317 -12.12 -5.78 22.78
C LYS A 317 -11.56 -6.23 21.43
N VAL A 318 -10.24 -6.27 21.34
CA VAL A 318 -9.52 -6.73 20.15
C VAL A 318 -9.03 -8.14 20.37
N THR A 319 -9.33 -9.05 19.45
CA THR A 319 -8.78 -10.41 19.42
C THR A 319 -7.59 -10.45 18.46
N ASP A 320 -6.41 -10.75 18.99
CA ASP A 320 -5.18 -10.91 18.24
C ASP A 320 -4.36 -12.11 18.74
N PRO A 321 -4.58 -13.30 18.17
CA PRO A 321 -3.87 -14.50 18.60
C PRO A 321 -2.40 -14.51 18.13
N PHE A 322 -2.01 -13.57 17.26
CA PHE A 322 -0.65 -13.51 16.74
C PHE A 322 0.27 -12.61 17.57
N LEU A 323 -0.25 -11.48 18.10
CA LEU A 323 0.51 -10.53 18.94
C LEU A 323 -0.22 -10.27 20.26
N GLU A 324 0.30 -10.81 21.34
CA GLU A 324 -0.35 -10.79 22.67
C GLU A 324 -0.65 -9.38 23.18
N TRP A 325 0.22 -8.39 22.93
CA TRP A 325 0.02 -7.00 23.38
C TRP A 325 -1.17 -6.27 22.75
N ASN A 326 -1.76 -6.82 21.68
CA ASN A 326 -3.00 -6.31 21.09
C ASN A 326 -4.24 -7.09 21.52
N ASN A 327 -4.09 -8.25 22.18
CA ASN A 327 -5.19 -9.14 22.52
C ASN A 327 -5.85 -8.73 23.85
N HIS A 328 -6.39 -7.51 23.90
CA HIS A 328 -6.91 -6.89 25.12
C HIS A 328 -8.20 -6.10 24.85
N THR A 329 -8.79 -5.59 25.95
CA THR A 329 -9.84 -4.56 25.90
C THR A 329 -9.20 -3.18 26.07
N PHE A 330 -9.58 -2.25 25.21
CA PHE A 330 -9.06 -0.88 25.18
C PHE A 330 -10.17 0.12 25.43
N LEU A 331 -9.93 1.06 26.35
CA LEU A 331 -10.70 2.29 26.50
C LEU A 331 -10.13 3.33 25.51
N ILE A 332 -11.00 3.98 24.76
CA ILE A 332 -10.64 4.99 23.78
C ILE A 332 -11.42 6.26 24.13
N ASP A 333 -10.76 7.25 24.69
CA ASP A 333 -11.31 8.56 24.94
C ASP A 333 -11.06 9.45 23.74
N ILE A 334 -12.13 9.91 23.11
CA ILE A 334 -12.11 10.69 21.86
C ILE A 334 -12.60 12.10 22.17
N SER A 335 -11.75 13.08 21.95
CA SER A 335 -12.06 14.51 22.12
C SER A 335 -12.89 15.04 20.94
N ALA A 336 -13.51 16.20 21.12
CA ALA A 336 -14.36 16.80 20.09
C ALA A 336 -13.63 17.07 18.78
N ASP A 337 -12.32 17.35 18.81
CA ASP A 337 -11.45 17.57 17.64
C ASP A 337 -10.98 16.26 16.95
N GLY A 338 -11.47 15.10 17.40
CA GLY A 338 -11.15 13.79 16.82
C GLY A 338 -9.82 13.19 17.28
N ARG A 339 -9.11 13.78 18.25
CA ARG A 339 -7.95 13.15 18.88
C ARG A 339 -8.40 12.08 19.85
N ALA A 340 -7.60 11.03 19.97
CA ALA A 340 -7.90 9.96 20.89
C ALA A 340 -6.76 9.68 21.87
N LYS A 341 -7.13 9.16 23.03
CA LYS A 341 -6.23 8.56 24.00
C LYS A 341 -6.71 7.15 24.29
N ALA A 342 -5.90 6.17 23.97
CA ALA A 342 -6.18 4.75 24.19
C ALA A 342 -5.40 4.22 25.39
N SER A 343 -6.03 3.35 26.18
CA SER A 343 -5.41 2.66 27.31
C SER A 343 -6.04 1.27 27.50
N LEU A 344 -5.33 0.37 28.18
CA LEU A 344 -5.89 -0.91 28.59
C LEU A 344 -6.97 -0.71 29.66
N CYS A 345 -8.01 -1.54 29.63
CA CYS A 345 -9.04 -1.56 30.65
C CYS A 345 -9.66 -2.95 30.79
N ASP A 346 -10.36 -3.18 31.93
CA ASP A 346 -11.12 -4.40 32.20
C ASP A 346 -12.65 -4.17 32.14
N PHE A 347 -13.08 -3.08 31.47
CA PHE A 347 -14.49 -2.78 31.33
C PHE A 347 -15.17 -3.74 30.36
N LYS A 348 -16.49 -3.91 30.52
CA LYS A 348 -17.29 -4.63 29.53
C LYS A 348 -17.17 -3.92 28.18
N PRO A 349 -16.77 -4.60 27.11
CA PRO A 349 -16.59 -3.96 25.82
C PRO A 349 -17.91 -3.52 25.18
N ASP A 350 -17.92 -2.33 24.58
CA ASP A 350 -19.00 -1.90 23.68
C ASP A 350 -18.99 -2.70 22.38
N PHE A 351 -17.79 -3.05 21.92
CA PHE A 351 -17.54 -3.74 20.65
C PHE A 351 -16.48 -4.85 20.80
N GLU A 352 -16.64 -5.93 20.03
CA GLU A 352 -15.64 -7.00 19.93
C GLU A 352 -15.34 -7.31 18.48
N LEU A 353 -14.06 -7.40 18.10
CA LEU A 353 -13.62 -7.68 16.75
C LEU A 353 -12.16 -8.18 16.72
N GLY A 354 -11.78 -8.82 15.61
CA GLY A 354 -10.39 -9.19 15.36
C GLY A 354 -9.55 -8.01 14.89
N ILE A 355 -8.23 -8.09 15.13
CA ILE A 355 -7.27 -7.03 14.75
C ILE A 355 -7.33 -6.67 13.26
N GLY A 356 -7.48 -7.63 12.35
CA GLY A 356 -7.62 -7.38 10.92
C GLY A 356 -8.90 -6.60 10.60
N THR A 357 -10.02 -6.90 11.27
CA THR A 357 -11.27 -6.17 11.11
C THR A 357 -11.13 -4.72 11.61
N LEU A 358 -10.48 -4.52 12.76
CA LEU A 358 -10.16 -3.20 13.28
C LEU A 358 -9.33 -2.40 12.28
N THR A 359 -8.28 -3.01 11.73
CA THR A 359 -7.41 -2.37 10.73
C THR A 359 -8.21 -1.96 9.48
N SER A 360 -8.99 -2.87 8.91
CA SER A 360 -9.82 -2.60 7.72
C SER A 360 -10.83 -1.46 7.97
N MET A 361 -11.43 -1.42 9.16
CA MET A 361 -12.37 -0.39 9.57
C MET A 361 -11.69 0.98 9.74
N LEU A 362 -10.58 1.04 10.48
CA LEU A 362 -9.86 2.29 10.74
C LEU A 362 -9.16 2.84 9.50
N MET A 363 -8.81 2.00 8.53
CA MET A 363 -8.31 2.43 7.21
C MET A 363 -9.43 2.84 6.23
N GLY A 364 -10.68 2.96 6.68
CA GLY A 364 -11.81 3.42 5.87
C GLY A 364 -12.30 2.43 4.81
N TYR A 365 -11.76 1.19 4.79
CA TYR A 365 -12.11 0.22 3.76
C TYR A 365 -13.52 -0.36 3.91
N LYS A 366 -13.92 -0.67 5.15
CA LYS A 366 -15.30 -1.13 5.46
C LYS A 366 -15.87 -0.36 6.65
N SER A 367 -17.13 0.08 6.54
CA SER A 367 -17.81 0.78 7.61
C SER A 367 -18.14 -0.15 8.79
N ALA A 368 -18.23 0.42 10.00
CA ALA A 368 -18.65 -0.31 11.20
C ALA A 368 -20.02 -0.98 11.01
N GLN A 369 -20.96 -0.28 10.36
CA GLN A 369 -22.29 -0.82 10.06
C GLN A 369 -22.23 -2.06 9.15
N TYR A 370 -21.41 -2.01 8.09
CA TYR A 370 -21.23 -3.18 7.21
C TYR A 370 -20.61 -4.34 7.95
N LEU A 371 -19.56 -4.09 8.75
CA LEU A 371 -18.86 -5.12 9.52
C LEU A 371 -19.76 -5.78 10.57
N ALA A 372 -20.65 -5.00 11.21
CA ALA A 372 -21.68 -5.54 12.10
C ALA A 372 -22.69 -6.41 11.34
N LYS A 373 -23.14 -5.96 10.16
CA LYS A 373 -24.09 -6.72 9.32
C LYS A 373 -23.55 -8.11 8.89
N ILE A 374 -22.25 -8.23 8.68
CA ILE A 374 -21.59 -9.50 8.29
C ILE A 374 -20.96 -10.22 9.48
N GLU A 375 -21.33 -9.85 10.71
CA GLU A 375 -20.90 -10.48 11.98
C GLU A 375 -19.39 -10.49 12.25
N ARG A 376 -18.65 -9.57 11.60
CA ARG A 376 -17.22 -9.36 11.88
C ARG A 376 -16.97 -8.33 12.99
N LEU A 377 -17.99 -7.60 13.39
CA LEU A 377 -18.01 -6.67 14.51
C LEU A 377 -19.19 -7.04 15.40
N SER A 378 -18.94 -7.53 16.61
CA SER A 378 -19.97 -7.72 17.62
C SER A 378 -20.26 -6.40 18.34
N VAL A 379 -21.54 -6.10 18.53
CA VAL A 379 -22.01 -4.85 19.15
C VAL A 379 -22.78 -5.19 20.41
N ASN A 380 -22.24 -4.83 21.58
CA ASN A 380 -22.79 -5.14 22.88
C ASN A 380 -23.63 -3.99 23.49
N THR A 381 -23.64 -2.83 22.82
CA THR A 381 -24.36 -1.64 23.27
C THR A 381 -25.00 -0.91 22.08
N GLY A 382 -25.87 0.07 22.35
CA GLY A 382 -26.48 0.92 21.31
C GLY A 382 -25.54 1.93 20.65
N LYS A 383 -24.20 1.79 20.80
CA LYS A 383 -23.20 2.78 20.34
C LYS A 383 -22.75 2.61 18.86
N LEU A 384 -23.37 1.71 18.09
CA LEU A 384 -22.95 1.47 16.70
C LEU A 384 -23.03 2.73 15.82
N GLU A 385 -24.07 3.55 16.01
CA GLU A 385 -24.22 4.81 15.26
C GLU A 385 -23.09 5.79 15.59
N ILE A 386 -22.69 5.88 16.87
CA ILE A 386 -21.56 6.71 17.30
C ILE A 386 -20.29 6.20 16.61
N LEU A 387 -19.99 4.92 16.70
CA LEU A 387 -18.82 4.33 16.07
C LEU A 387 -18.82 4.58 14.55
N ASN A 388 -19.94 4.36 13.86
CA ASN A 388 -20.04 4.57 12.41
C ASN A 388 -19.91 6.05 12.01
N ARG A 389 -20.21 6.99 12.89
CA ARG A 389 -20.06 8.44 12.66
C ARG A 389 -18.63 8.92 12.88
N ILE A 390 -17.92 8.39 13.88
CA ILE A 390 -16.56 8.82 14.20
C ILE A 390 -15.49 8.19 13.31
N ILE A 391 -15.74 6.99 12.77
CA ILE A 391 -14.82 6.35 11.81
C ILE A 391 -14.89 7.11 10.48
N ARG A 392 -13.72 7.50 9.98
CA ARG A 392 -13.61 8.13 8.67
C ARG A 392 -13.89 7.11 7.56
N LYS A 393 -14.53 7.58 6.47
CA LYS A 393 -15.05 6.72 5.39
C LYS A 393 -14.25 6.81 4.10
N GLU A 394 -13.28 7.71 4.04
CA GLU A 394 -12.38 7.84 2.90
C GLU A 394 -11.53 6.57 2.78
N LYS A 395 -11.55 5.96 1.61
CA LYS A 395 -10.76 4.77 1.34
C LYS A 395 -9.31 5.13 1.04
N ALA A 396 -8.41 4.24 1.44
CA ALA A 396 -6.99 4.45 1.23
C ALA A 396 -6.62 4.38 -0.27
N TYR A 397 -5.87 5.38 -0.74
CA TYR A 397 -5.22 5.40 -2.05
C TYR A 397 -3.81 4.82 -1.91
N ILE A 398 -3.58 3.62 -2.39
CA ILE A 398 -2.26 2.96 -2.34
C ILE A 398 -1.92 2.49 -3.74
N SER A 399 -0.99 3.17 -4.42
CA SER A 399 -0.56 2.86 -5.79
C SER A 399 0.73 2.05 -5.85
N ASP A 400 1.45 1.98 -4.75
CA ASP A 400 2.76 1.34 -4.70
C ASP A 400 2.66 -0.19 -4.72
N TYR A 401 3.58 -0.79 -5.48
CA TYR A 401 3.87 -2.21 -5.50
C TYR A 401 5.37 -2.37 -5.22
N ILE A 402 5.70 -2.96 -4.06
CA ILE A 402 7.07 -3.11 -3.58
C ILE A 402 7.40 -4.60 -3.35
#